data_19993967cf4bd23d596108daba7a1faa
#
_entry.id   19993967cf4bd23d596108daba7a1faa
#
_cell.length_a   1.000
_cell.length_b   1.000
_cell.length_c   1.000
_cell.angle_alpha   90.00
_cell.angle_beta   90.00
_cell.angle_gamma   90.00
#
_symmetry.space_group_name_H-M   'P 1'
#
loop_
_entity.id
_entity.type
_entity.pdbx_description
1 polymer ?
#
loop_
_entity_poly.entity_id
_entity_poly.type
_entity_poly.pdbx_seq_one_letter_code
_entity_poly.pdbx_strand_id
1 'polypeptide(L)'
;MKSVRVIRRERFNAAHRLFNPEWSDDKNEEVFGKCANKNWHGHNYTLFVTVEGTVDPETGYVIDLKVLSDVIKKRIVDKMDHKNLNLEVDFMKDTITTAENIAIKIYEQLESDIQATLSLIHISEP
;
A
#
# COMPACT_ATOMS: atom_id res chain seq x y z
N MET A 1 -29.02 5.11 10.18
CA MET A 1 -28.40 5.88 9.07
C MET A 1 -27.66 4.93 8.13
N LYS A 2 -27.66 5.27 6.85
CA LYS A 2 -26.99 4.44 5.86
C LYS A 2 -25.47 4.64 5.89
N SER A 3 -24.74 3.54 5.78
CA SER A 3 -23.29 3.56 5.65
C SER A 3 -22.90 3.72 4.17
N VAL A 4 -21.85 4.48 3.92
CA VAL A 4 -21.34 4.76 2.58
C VAL A 4 -19.84 4.45 2.57
N ARG A 5 -19.36 3.88 1.47
CA ARG A 5 -17.94 3.67 1.22
C ARG A 5 -17.44 4.70 0.22
N VAL A 6 -16.32 5.30 0.54
CA VAL A 6 -15.64 6.27 -0.32
C VAL A 6 -14.27 5.69 -0.65
N ILE A 7 -13.89 5.71 -1.92
CA ILE A 7 -12.62 5.13 -2.38
C ILE A 7 -11.77 6.22 -3.00
N ARG A 8 -10.54 6.34 -2.50
CA ARG A 8 -9.53 7.21 -3.09
C ARG A 8 -8.46 6.36 -3.76
N ARG A 9 -8.13 6.70 -5.01
CA ARG A 9 -7.08 6.06 -5.79
C ARG A 9 -5.84 6.96 -5.81
N GLU A 10 -4.68 6.37 -5.54
CA GLU A 10 -3.38 7.00 -5.71
C GLU A 10 -2.45 6.05 -6.45
N ARG A 11 -1.42 6.59 -7.08
CA ARG A 11 -0.45 5.79 -7.83
C ARG A 11 0.96 6.11 -7.36
N PHE A 12 1.81 5.09 -7.39
CA PHE A 12 3.23 5.24 -7.16
C PHE A 12 4.01 4.20 -7.95
N ASN A 13 5.28 4.49 -8.20
CA ASN A 13 6.20 3.61 -8.89
C ASN A 13 7.26 3.15 -7.90
N ALA A 14 7.52 1.85 -7.84
CA ALA A 14 8.52 1.32 -6.92
C ALA A 14 9.16 0.05 -7.48
N ALA A 15 10.40 -0.19 -7.06
CA ALA A 15 11.12 -1.42 -7.37
C ALA A 15 11.10 -2.35 -6.18
N HIS A 16 11.14 -3.66 -6.44
CA HIS A 16 11.23 -4.66 -5.40
C HIS A 16 11.79 -5.99 -5.92
N ARG A 17 11.97 -6.89 -5.00
CA ARG A 17 12.39 -8.25 -5.25
C ARG A 17 11.68 -9.17 -4.26
N LEU A 18 11.10 -10.26 -4.76
CA LEU A 18 10.49 -11.27 -3.89
C LEU A 18 11.51 -12.33 -3.55
N PHE A 19 11.85 -12.43 -2.29
CA PHE A 19 12.73 -13.48 -1.81
C PHE A 19 12.59 -13.68 -0.30
N ASN A 20 12.83 -14.91 0.13
CA ASN A 20 12.96 -15.23 1.54
C ASN A 20 14.46 -15.31 1.86
N PRO A 21 15.01 -14.44 2.72
CA PRO A 21 16.45 -14.39 2.99
C PRO A 21 16.99 -15.66 3.66
N GLU A 22 16.11 -16.49 4.25
CA GLU A 22 16.50 -17.75 4.87
C GLU A 22 16.60 -18.91 3.89
N TRP A 23 16.13 -18.72 2.64
CA TRP A 23 16.17 -19.74 1.60
C TRP A 23 17.40 -19.59 0.71
N SER A 24 17.79 -20.70 0.07
CA SER A 24 18.78 -20.64 -1.00
C SER A 24 18.28 -19.84 -2.19
N ASP A 25 19.20 -19.37 -3.03
CA ASP A 25 18.85 -18.68 -4.27
C ASP A 25 18.02 -19.58 -5.19
N ASP A 26 18.37 -20.88 -5.28
CA ASP A 26 17.63 -21.84 -6.10
C ASP A 26 16.19 -21.99 -5.64
N LYS A 27 15.95 -22.09 -4.33
CA LYS A 27 14.61 -22.18 -3.78
C LYS A 27 13.80 -20.90 -4.02
N ASN A 28 14.41 -19.74 -3.86
CA ASN A 28 13.76 -18.46 -4.14
C ASN A 28 13.36 -18.36 -5.61
N GLU A 29 14.21 -18.76 -6.51
CA GLU A 29 13.91 -18.79 -7.93
C GLU A 29 12.79 -19.77 -8.27
N GLU A 30 12.79 -20.95 -7.64
CA GLU A 30 11.74 -21.95 -7.82
C GLU A 30 10.37 -21.43 -7.40
N VAL A 31 10.29 -20.76 -6.24
CA VAL A 31 9.01 -20.29 -5.67
C VAL A 31 8.54 -18.98 -6.31
N PHE A 32 9.44 -18.02 -6.48
CA PHE A 32 9.09 -16.65 -6.92
C PHE A 32 9.40 -16.39 -8.40
N GLY A 33 10.15 -17.28 -9.06
CA GLY A 33 10.50 -17.14 -10.47
C GLY A 33 11.27 -15.84 -10.74
N LYS A 34 10.87 -15.15 -11.79
CA LYS A 34 11.51 -13.88 -12.20
C LYS A 34 11.42 -12.78 -11.15
N CYS A 35 10.45 -12.86 -10.25
CA CYS A 35 10.29 -11.88 -9.17
C CYS A 35 11.41 -11.96 -8.13
N ALA A 36 12.18 -13.05 -8.10
CA ALA A 36 13.36 -13.22 -7.25
C ALA A 36 14.65 -12.67 -7.87
N ASN A 37 14.58 -12.05 -9.05
CA ASN A 37 15.76 -11.51 -9.75
C ASN A 37 16.52 -10.54 -8.85
N LYS A 38 17.82 -10.79 -8.69
CA LYS A 38 18.72 -10.00 -7.84
C LYS A 38 18.90 -8.55 -8.31
N ASN A 39 18.60 -8.26 -9.57
CA ASN A 39 18.71 -6.92 -10.13
C ASN A 39 17.44 -6.08 -9.97
N TRP A 40 16.48 -6.57 -9.19
CA TRP A 40 15.21 -5.91 -8.91
C TRP A 40 14.30 -5.85 -10.16
N HIS A 41 13.05 -5.47 -9.94
CA HIS A 41 12.12 -5.11 -11.00
C HIS A 41 11.15 -4.06 -10.45
N GLY A 42 10.56 -3.28 -11.34
CA GLY A 42 9.67 -2.19 -10.98
C GLY A 42 8.25 -2.38 -11.46
N HIS A 43 7.32 -1.75 -10.75
CA HIS A 43 5.91 -1.72 -11.09
C HIS A 43 5.33 -0.33 -10.91
N ASN A 44 4.30 -0.04 -11.70
CA ASN A 44 3.40 1.06 -11.44
C ASN A 44 2.27 0.54 -10.56
N TYR A 45 2.32 0.87 -9.28
CA TYR A 45 1.29 0.44 -8.35
C TYR A 45 0.10 1.38 -8.38
N THR A 46 -1.09 0.81 -8.32
CA THR A 46 -2.32 1.56 -8.08
C THR A 46 -2.86 1.17 -6.71
N LEU A 47 -3.03 2.15 -5.85
CA LEU A 47 -3.50 1.99 -4.48
C LEU A 47 -4.93 2.51 -4.37
N PHE A 48 -5.81 1.70 -3.81
CA PHE A 48 -7.18 2.09 -3.50
C PHE A 48 -7.36 2.04 -1.98
N VAL A 49 -7.74 3.17 -1.41
CA VAL A 49 -8.03 3.29 0.03
C VAL A 49 -9.52 3.47 0.19
N THR A 50 -10.18 2.52 0.84
CA THR A 50 -11.62 2.53 1.09
C THR A 50 -11.89 2.92 2.53
N VAL A 51 -12.71 3.94 2.70
CA VAL A 51 -13.17 4.44 3.99
C VAL A 51 -14.67 4.26 4.08
N GLU A 52 -15.18 3.75 5.18
CA GLU A 52 -16.59 3.51 5.40
C GLU A 52 -17.10 4.30 6.60
N GLY A 53 -18.29 4.85 6.49
CA GLY A 53 -18.91 5.58 7.58
C GLY A 53 -20.25 6.15 7.18
N THR A 54 -20.83 6.93 8.08
CA THR A 54 -22.07 7.65 7.83
C THR A 54 -21.76 9.09 7.43
N VAL A 55 -22.64 9.67 6.62
CA VAL A 55 -22.50 11.06 6.18
C VAL A 55 -22.73 12.01 7.36
N ASP A 56 -21.79 12.92 7.57
CA ASP A 56 -21.96 14.01 8.52
C ASP A 56 -22.98 15.00 7.95
N PRO A 57 -24.10 15.24 8.64
CA PRO A 57 -25.14 16.13 8.13
C PRO A 57 -24.69 17.59 7.98
N GLU A 58 -23.65 18.01 8.69
CA GLU A 58 -23.14 19.39 8.58
C GLU A 58 -22.25 19.60 7.37
N THR A 59 -21.45 18.60 7.01
CA THR A 59 -20.49 18.70 5.92
C THR A 59 -20.94 18.01 4.65
N GLY A 60 -21.79 17.01 4.78
CA GLY A 60 -22.26 16.20 3.64
C GLY A 60 -21.28 15.11 3.21
N TYR A 61 -20.22 14.86 3.95
CA TYR A 61 -19.29 13.78 3.58
C TYR A 61 -18.95 12.84 4.75
N VAL A 62 -18.45 11.66 4.40
CA VAL A 62 -17.90 10.69 5.37
C VAL A 62 -16.52 11.15 5.83
N ILE A 63 -15.71 11.58 4.89
CA ILE A 63 -14.39 12.15 5.10
C ILE A 63 -14.11 13.15 3.98
N ASP A 64 -13.39 14.23 4.30
CA ASP A 64 -12.92 15.15 3.28
C ASP A 64 -11.90 14.43 2.39
N LEU A 65 -12.22 14.26 1.10
CA LEU A 65 -11.36 13.57 0.16
C LEU A 65 -10.00 14.22 -0.02
N LYS A 66 -9.92 15.53 0.15
CA LYS A 66 -8.64 16.24 0.09
C LYS A 66 -7.76 15.87 1.28
N VAL A 67 -8.33 15.82 2.47
CA VAL A 67 -7.62 15.39 3.68
C VAL A 67 -7.17 13.93 3.53
N LEU A 68 -8.04 13.07 3.05
CA LEU A 68 -7.70 11.66 2.79
C LEU A 68 -6.54 11.55 1.80
N SER A 69 -6.60 12.29 0.70
CA SER A 69 -5.52 12.31 -0.30
C SER A 69 -4.20 12.77 0.31
N ASP A 70 -4.22 13.83 1.12
CA ASP A 70 -3.01 14.37 1.75
C ASP A 70 -2.38 13.37 2.73
N VAL A 71 -3.19 12.66 3.50
CA VAL A 71 -2.71 11.60 4.40
C VAL A 71 -2.06 10.47 3.61
N ILE A 72 -2.72 10.00 2.56
CA ILE A 72 -2.19 8.92 1.72
C ILE A 72 -0.86 9.34 1.08
N LYS A 73 -0.79 10.55 0.55
CA LYS A 73 0.45 11.06 -0.05
C LYS A 73 1.58 11.15 0.95
N LYS A 74 1.31 11.72 2.12
CA LYS A 74 2.32 11.90 3.16
C LYS A 74 2.82 10.58 3.73
N ARG A 75 1.90 9.66 4.03
CA ARG A 75 2.24 8.41 4.72
C ARG A 75 2.70 7.31 3.79
N ILE A 76 2.22 7.28 2.55
CA ILE A 76 2.45 6.19 1.62
C ILE A 76 3.23 6.63 0.38
N VAL A 77 2.66 7.54 -0.42
CA VAL A 77 3.26 7.88 -1.72
C VAL A 77 4.66 8.47 -1.54
N ASP A 78 4.81 9.44 -0.63
CA ASP A 78 6.12 10.07 -0.39
C ASP A 78 7.16 9.10 0.16
N LYS A 79 6.73 8.02 0.80
CA LYS A 79 7.61 7.01 1.37
C LYS A 79 7.98 5.90 0.39
N MET A 80 7.13 5.64 -0.59
CA MET A 80 7.26 4.47 -1.49
C MET A 80 7.57 4.84 -2.93
N ASP A 81 7.12 6.00 -3.39
CA ASP A 81 7.26 6.40 -4.79
C ASP A 81 8.72 6.59 -5.18
N HIS A 82 9.11 5.98 -6.28
CA HIS A 82 10.48 5.97 -6.79
C HIS A 82 11.50 5.36 -5.80
N LYS A 83 11.03 4.48 -4.93
CA LYS A 83 11.88 3.81 -3.93
C LYS A 83 12.02 2.33 -4.23
N ASN A 84 13.05 1.73 -3.63
CA ASN A 84 13.19 0.29 -3.55
C ASN A 84 12.50 -0.18 -2.27
N LEU A 85 11.43 -0.97 -2.39
CA LEU A 85 10.62 -1.39 -1.25
C LEU A 85 11.38 -2.26 -0.25
N ASN A 86 12.38 -2.99 -0.72
CA ASN A 86 13.18 -3.87 0.13
C ASN A 86 14.25 -3.11 0.92
N LEU A 87 14.78 -2.01 0.38
CA LEU A 87 15.96 -1.34 0.91
C LEU A 87 15.68 0.04 1.53
N GLU A 88 14.66 0.75 1.05
CA GLU A 88 14.50 2.17 1.34
C GLU A 88 13.22 2.54 2.07
N VAL A 89 12.32 1.58 2.29
CA VAL A 89 11.02 1.83 2.93
C VAL A 89 11.00 1.19 4.31
N ASP A 90 11.09 2.01 5.35
CA ASP A 90 11.24 1.56 6.73
C ASP A 90 10.15 0.58 7.17
N PHE A 91 8.88 0.87 6.86
CA PHE A 91 7.78 0.01 7.29
C PHE A 91 7.67 -1.31 6.51
N MET A 92 8.46 -1.47 5.44
CA MET A 92 8.56 -2.73 4.70
C MET A 92 9.76 -3.58 5.15
N LYS A 93 10.56 -3.08 6.07
CA LYS A 93 11.75 -3.79 6.55
C LYS A 93 11.39 -5.16 7.12
N ASP A 94 12.21 -6.16 6.78
CA ASP A 94 12.04 -7.55 7.22
C ASP A 94 10.73 -8.20 6.74
N THR A 95 10.13 -7.64 5.70
CA THR A 95 8.88 -8.13 5.12
C THR A 95 9.11 -8.53 3.67
N ILE A 96 8.58 -9.69 3.27
CA ILE A 96 8.58 -10.09 1.86
C ILE A 96 7.60 -9.17 1.13
N THR A 97 8.05 -8.48 0.09
CA THR A 97 7.32 -7.39 -0.56
C THR A 97 6.30 -7.87 -1.60
N THR A 98 5.49 -8.86 -1.21
CA THR A 98 4.34 -9.29 -2.00
C THR A 98 3.25 -8.21 -1.97
N ALA A 99 2.36 -8.23 -2.96
CA ALA A 99 1.22 -7.31 -2.98
C ALA A 99 0.40 -7.41 -1.68
N GLU A 100 0.20 -8.62 -1.18
CA GLU A 100 -0.55 -8.88 0.05
C GLU A 100 0.11 -8.20 1.26
N ASN A 101 1.42 -8.38 1.43
CA ASN A 101 2.15 -7.77 2.54
C ASN A 101 2.26 -6.25 2.41
N ILE A 102 2.41 -5.74 1.19
CA ILE A 102 2.40 -4.30 0.93
C ILE A 102 1.05 -3.72 1.38
N ALA A 103 -0.06 -4.36 1.02
CA ALA A 103 -1.39 -3.90 1.42
C ALA A 103 -1.57 -3.88 2.95
N ILE A 104 -1.11 -4.93 3.64
CA ILE A 104 -1.16 -4.99 5.10
C ILE A 104 -0.35 -3.85 5.73
N LYS A 105 0.85 -3.64 5.26
CA LYS A 105 1.73 -2.58 5.79
C LYS A 105 1.19 -1.19 5.53
N ILE A 106 0.60 -0.96 4.37
CA ILE A 106 -0.08 0.31 4.06
C ILE A 106 -1.26 0.54 5.01
N TYR A 107 -2.07 -0.49 5.23
CA TYR A 107 -3.20 -0.40 6.17
C TYR A 107 -2.73 0.02 7.56
N GLU A 108 -1.68 -0.62 8.07
CA GLU A 108 -1.10 -0.30 9.38
C GLU A 108 -0.62 1.17 9.47
N GLN A 109 -0.06 1.71 8.38
CA GLN A 109 0.40 3.08 8.35
C GLN A 109 -0.74 4.10 8.36
N LEU A 110 -1.87 3.76 7.79
CA LEU A 110 -2.99 4.69 7.59
C LEU A 110 -4.01 4.66 8.73
N GLU A 111 -4.17 3.54 9.42
CA GLU A 111 -5.30 3.35 10.36
C GLU A 111 -5.34 4.37 11.49
N SER A 112 -4.19 4.83 11.98
CA SER A 112 -4.14 5.80 13.08
C SER A 112 -4.46 7.24 12.65
N ASP A 113 -4.27 7.57 11.36
CA ASP A 113 -4.43 8.92 10.84
C ASP A 113 -5.79 9.16 10.17
N ILE A 114 -6.55 8.11 9.93
CA ILE A 114 -7.86 8.22 9.28
C ILE A 114 -8.94 8.21 10.36
N GLN A 115 -9.61 9.36 10.51
CA GLN A 115 -10.66 9.58 11.52
C GLN A 115 -11.90 8.72 11.26
N ALA A 116 -12.28 8.56 9.99
CA ALA A 116 -13.34 7.66 9.59
C ALA A 116 -12.84 6.21 9.62
N THR A 117 -13.74 5.24 9.53
CA THR A 117 -13.36 3.83 9.55
C THR A 117 -12.63 3.44 8.27
N LEU A 118 -11.35 3.13 8.38
CA LEU A 118 -10.59 2.52 7.30
C LEU A 118 -11.11 1.09 7.09
N SER A 119 -11.63 0.82 5.91
CA SER A 119 -12.31 -0.44 5.61
C SER A 119 -11.41 -1.42 4.87
N LEU A 120 -10.73 -0.97 3.83
CA LEU A 120 -10.02 -1.88 2.94
C LEU A 120 -8.89 -1.16 2.20
N ILE A 121 -7.78 -1.86 2.05
CA ILE A 121 -6.71 -1.48 1.14
C ILE A 121 -6.69 -2.49 0.00
N HIS A 122 -6.71 -2.00 -1.21
CA HIS A 122 -6.52 -2.77 -2.43
C HIS A 122 -5.32 -2.22 -3.18
N ILE A 123 -4.42 -3.09 -3.60
CA ILE A 123 -3.27 -2.70 -4.39
C ILE A 123 -3.23 -3.55 -5.66
N SER A 124 -2.90 -2.92 -6.78
CA SER A 124 -2.71 -3.62 -8.02
C SER A 124 -1.38 -3.22 -8.65
N GLU A 125 -0.70 -4.20 -9.19
CA GLU A 125 0.53 -4.05 -9.96
C GLU A 125 0.28 -4.66 -11.34
N PRO A 126 0.16 -3.84 -12.39
CA PRO A 126 -0.09 -4.33 -13.74
C PRO A 126 1.11 -5.09 -14.32
#